data_809f64c3c364a31a0e8f2381a768ec52
#
_entry.id   809f64c3c364a31a0e8f2381a768ec52
#
_cell.length_a   1.000
_cell.length_b   1.000
_cell.length_c   1.000
_cell.angle_alpha   90.00
_cell.angle_beta   90.00
_cell.angle_gamma   90.00
#
_symmetry.space_group_name_H-M   'P 1'
#
loop_
_entity.id
_entity.type
_entity.pdbx_description
1 polymer ?
#
loop_
_entity_poly.entity_id
_entity_poly.type
_entity_poly.pdbx_seq_one_letter_code
_entity_poly.pdbx_strand_id
1 'polypeptide(L)'
;MTLAEVFDLCQEIELRHAKLYATLSLLLGSIDERIARFWEQMSAEEWQHYIIVDFGRSLCAQSFGLDTPATDLSDVSIERIVHALDEHERRVATKQITLNEAFEIAIEIEESEADTIYMHLLSSIRKAIYQSDQTYLLSRIHQIEKEMHAHVEHLIEATRRFAKDPDLARRAYRLKDLRRQHR
;
A
#
# COMPACT_ATOMS: atom_id res chain seq x y z
N MET A 1 -12.15 10.88 -13.38
CA MET A 1 -10.70 10.82 -13.10
C MET A 1 -9.99 10.21 -14.30
N THR A 2 -8.87 10.78 -14.71
CA THR A 2 -7.99 10.24 -15.75
C THR A 2 -6.97 9.26 -15.17
N LEU A 3 -6.37 8.46 -16.02
CA LEU A 3 -5.30 7.55 -15.58
C LEU A 3 -4.10 8.32 -14.98
N ALA A 4 -3.79 9.53 -15.50
CA ALA A 4 -2.77 10.40 -14.92
C ALA A 4 -3.06 10.73 -13.47
N GLU A 5 -4.29 11.18 -13.17
CA GLU A 5 -4.73 11.52 -11.81
C GLU A 5 -4.71 10.30 -10.87
N VAL A 6 -5.01 9.10 -11.39
CA VAL A 6 -4.91 7.86 -10.61
C VAL A 6 -3.45 7.54 -10.26
N PHE A 7 -2.52 7.71 -11.22
CA PHE A 7 -1.10 7.53 -10.95
C PHE A 7 -0.58 8.52 -9.92
N ASP A 8 -0.94 9.82 -10.03
CA ASP A 8 -0.53 10.86 -9.08
C ASP A 8 -1.04 10.53 -7.66
N LEU A 9 -2.30 10.14 -7.54
CA LEU A 9 -2.91 9.75 -6.27
C LEU A 9 -2.23 8.53 -5.66
N CYS A 10 -2.01 7.47 -6.44
CA CYS A 10 -1.39 6.25 -5.96
C CYS A 10 0.05 6.52 -5.49
N GLN A 11 0.83 7.30 -6.25
CA GLN A 11 2.19 7.68 -5.85
C GLN A 11 2.19 8.48 -4.53
N GLU A 12 1.22 9.38 -4.35
CA GLU A 12 1.08 10.13 -3.09
C GLU A 12 0.77 9.21 -1.93
N ILE A 13 -0.16 8.27 -2.08
CA ILE A 13 -0.54 7.29 -1.06
C ILE A 13 0.67 6.45 -0.64
N GLU A 14 1.36 5.79 -1.59
CA GLU A 14 2.50 4.94 -1.31
C GLU A 14 3.64 5.70 -0.59
N LEU A 15 3.91 6.93 -1.04
CA LEU A 15 4.93 7.78 -0.43
C LEU A 15 4.56 8.16 1.01
N ARG A 16 3.30 8.44 1.29
CA ARG A 16 2.80 8.80 2.62
C ARG A 16 2.86 7.58 3.55
N HIS A 17 2.46 6.39 3.09
CA HIS A 17 2.60 5.14 3.84
C HIS A 17 4.07 4.85 4.17
N ALA A 18 4.98 4.95 3.19
CA ALA A 18 6.41 4.75 3.41
C ALA A 18 6.96 5.68 4.51
N LYS A 19 6.61 6.96 4.47
CA LYS A 19 7.03 7.95 5.48
C LYS A 19 6.42 7.67 6.86
N LEU A 20 5.17 7.26 6.90
CA LEU A 20 4.46 6.91 8.13
C LEU A 20 5.15 5.71 8.80
N TYR A 21 5.42 4.63 8.07
CA TYR A 21 6.11 3.46 8.60
C TYR A 21 7.56 3.75 9.00
N ALA A 22 8.29 4.58 8.26
CA ALA A 22 9.62 5.06 8.67
C ALA A 22 9.55 5.82 10.00
N THR A 23 8.53 6.65 10.19
CA THR A 23 8.33 7.40 11.45
C THR A 23 8.01 6.45 12.62
N LEU A 24 7.18 5.42 12.39
CA LEU A 24 6.88 4.40 13.41
C LEU A 24 8.13 3.62 13.80
N SER A 25 9.03 3.30 12.86
CA SER A 25 10.32 2.67 13.15
C SER A 25 11.14 3.51 14.13
N LEU A 26 11.25 4.82 13.87
CA LEU A 26 11.99 5.74 14.74
C LEU A 26 11.36 5.90 16.12
N LEU A 27 10.04 6.00 16.21
CA LEU A 27 9.33 6.21 17.47
C LEU A 27 9.31 4.96 18.37
N LEU A 28 9.16 3.78 17.76
CA LEU A 28 8.98 2.52 18.49
C LEU A 28 10.25 1.70 18.64
N GLY A 29 11.34 2.09 17.96
CA GLY A 29 12.62 1.37 17.99
C GLY A 29 13.26 1.25 19.37
N SER A 30 12.98 2.19 20.27
CA SER A 30 13.44 2.13 21.66
C SER A 30 12.78 1.01 22.48
N ILE A 31 11.64 0.45 22.02
CA ILE A 31 10.94 -0.64 22.71
C ILE A 31 11.62 -1.98 22.41
N ASP A 32 11.89 -2.26 21.13
CA ASP A 32 12.53 -3.49 20.67
C ASP A 32 13.06 -3.26 19.24
N GLU A 33 14.34 -3.59 18.99
CA GLU A 33 14.97 -3.46 17.68
C GLU A 33 14.23 -4.27 16.59
N ARG A 34 13.60 -5.39 16.94
CA ARG A 34 12.82 -6.20 15.99
C ARG A 34 11.55 -5.47 15.52
N ILE A 35 10.98 -4.61 16.38
CA ILE A 35 9.84 -3.75 16.02
C ILE A 35 10.31 -2.66 15.05
N ALA A 36 11.45 -2.02 15.33
CA ALA A 36 12.03 -1.04 14.40
C ALA A 36 12.26 -1.64 13.02
N ARG A 37 12.92 -2.79 12.94
CA ARG A 37 13.21 -3.50 11.69
C ARG A 37 11.95 -3.89 10.92
N PHE A 38 10.88 -4.26 11.63
CA PHE A 38 9.59 -4.55 11.00
C PHE A 38 9.04 -3.29 10.30
N TRP A 39 9.00 -2.14 10.98
CA TRP A 39 8.51 -0.90 10.40
C TRP A 39 9.43 -0.36 9.29
N GLU A 40 10.74 -0.55 9.39
CA GLU A 40 11.69 -0.24 8.30
C GLU A 40 11.39 -1.08 7.06
N GLN A 41 11.12 -2.37 7.23
CA GLN A 41 10.75 -3.25 6.13
C GLN A 41 9.43 -2.82 5.49
N MET A 42 8.39 -2.54 6.27
CA MET A 42 7.11 -2.02 5.77
C MET A 42 7.32 -0.74 4.96
N SER A 43 8.11 0.21 5.48
CA SER A 43 8.46 1.44 4.76
C SER A 43 9.18 1.17 3.43
N ALA A 44 10.13 0.23 3.40
CA ALA A 44 10.88 -0.11 2.20
C ALA A 44 9.98 -0.77 1.13
N GLU A 45 9.01 -1.57 1.55
CA GLU A 45 8.03 -2.20 0.67
C GLU A 45 7.13 -1.14 -0.01
N GLU A 46 6.67 -0.12 0.73
CA GLU A 46 5.89 1.00 0.14
C GLU A 46 6.73 1.87 -0.82
N TRP A 47 8.02 2.08 -0.54
CA TRP A 47 8.92 2.72 -1.50
C TRP A 47 9.07 1.92 -2.79
N GLN A 48 9.06 0.59 -2.73
CA GLN A 48 9.07 -0.26 -3.93
C GLN A 48 7.77 -0.10 -4.71
N HIS A 49 6.61 -0.06 -4.04
CA HIS A 49 5.31 0.20 -4.67
C HIS A 49 5.31 1.54 -5.40
N TYR A 50 5.79 2.62 -4.75
CA TYR A 50 5.94 3.93 -5.37
C TYR A 50 6.75 3.88 -6.68
N ILE A 51 7.93 3.22 -6.67
CA ILE A 51 8.80 3.12 -7.85
C ILE A 51 8.10 2.35 -8.99
N ILE A 52 7.35 1.33 -8.66
CA ILE A 52 6.62 0.52 -9.64
C ILE A 52 5.49 1.32 -10.28
N VAL A 53 4.77 2.11 -9.50
CA VAL A 53 3.74 3.02 -9.99
C VAL A 53 4.34 4.04 -10.97
N ASP A 54 5.50 4.63 -10.65
CA ASP A 54 6.21 5.57 -11.51
C ASP A 54 6.65 4.94 -12.85
N PHE A 55 7.23 3.74 -12.78
CA PHE A 55 7.58 2.97 -13.96
C PHE A 55 6.36 2.62 -14.82
N GLY A 56 5.28 2.18 -14.19
CA GLY A 56 4.02 1.87 -14.84
C GLY A 56 3.40 3.07 -15.55
N ARG A 57 3.47 4.25 -14.93
CA ARG A 57 3.06 5.52 -15.55
C ARG A 57 3.76 5.76 -16.88
N SER A 58 5.08 5.57 -16.89
CA SER A 58 5.89 5.75 -18.09
C SER A 58 5.50 4.78 -19.21
N LEU A 59 5.23 3.53 -18.88
CA LEU A 59 4.75 2.51 -19.83
C LEU A 59 3.36 2.86 -20.40
N CYS A 60 2.42 3.21 -19.55
CA CYS A 60 1.06 3.57 -19.97
C CYS A 60 1.08 4.83 -20.87
N ALA A 61 1.89 5.83 -20.53
CA ALA A 61 2.05 7.04 -21.33
C ALA A 61 2.53 6.73 -22.75
N GLN A 62 3.46 5.79 -22.90
CA GLN A 62 3.99 5.38 -24.22
C GLN A 62 3.01 4.50 -25.01
N SER A 63 2.18 3.71 -24.33
CA SER A 63 1.33 2.70 -24.98
C SER A 63 -0.02 3.26 -25.45
N PHE A 64 -0.73 4.02 -24.62
CA PHE A 64 -2.08 4.50 -24.93
C PHE A 64 -2.42 5.89 -24.37
N GLY A 65 -1.45 6.55 -23.74
CA GLY A 65 -1.64 7.87 -23.15
C GLY A 65 -2.27 7.83 -21.75
N LEU A 66 -2.14 8.94 -21.03
CA LEU A 66 -2.60 9.07 -19.65
C LEU A 66 -3.96 9.79 -19.50
N ASP A 67 -4.52 10.32 -20.59
CA ASP A 67 -5.83 10.99 -20.58
C ASP A 67 -7.00 9.99 -20.60
N THR A 68 -6.70 8.69 -20.63
CA THR A 68 -7.70 7.62 -20.62
C THR A 68 -8.52 7.68 -19.33
N PRO A 69 -9.87 7.67 -19.41
CA PRO A 69 -10.72 7.64 -18.22
C PRO A 69 -10.52 6.37 -17.38
N ALA A 70 -10.42 6.51 -16.08
CA ALA A 70 -10.38 5.41 -15.10
C ALA A 70 -11.81 5.13 -14.61
N THR A 71 -12.62 4.43 -15.41
CA THR A 71 -14.05 4.20 -15.14
C THR A 71 -14.31 3.23 -14.00
N ASP A 72 -13.40 2.29 -13.77
CA ASP A 72 -13.56 1.21 -12.78
C ASP A 72 -13.36 1.69 -11.32
N LEU A 73 -12.98 2.97 -11.13
CA LEU A 73 -12.78 3.59 -9.83
C LEU A 73 -13.90 4.55 -9.44
N SER A 74 -15.06 4.50 -10.11
CA SER A 74 -16.20 5.41 -9.85
C SER A 74 -16.72 5.31 -8.40
N ASP A 75 -16.60 4.17 -7.77
CA ASP A 75 -17.13 3.89 -6.43
C ASP A 75 -16.07 4.09 -5.31
N VAL A 76 -14.83 4.40 -5.67
CA VAL A 76 -13.74 4.66 -4.71
C VAL A 76 -13.84 6.09 -4.19
N SER A 77 -13.94 6.25 -2.88
CA SER A 77 -13.96 7.57 -2.24
C SER A 77 -12.54 8.05 -1.94
N ILE A 78 -11.98 8.86 -2.85
CA ILE A 78 -10.65 9.47 -2.69
C ILE A 78 -10.60 10.34 -1.46
N GLU A 79 -11.63 11.16 -1.21
CA GLU A 79 -11.70 12.04 -0.04
C GLU A 79 -11.60 11.23 1.26
N ARG A 80 -12.19 10.04 1.31
CA ARG A 80 -12.13 9.15 2.48
C ARG A 80 -10.72 8.61 2.69
N ILE A 81 -10.04 8.20 1.62
CA ILE A 81 -8.65 7.71 1.67
C ILE A 81 -7.72 8.83 2.17
N VAL A 82 -7.79 10.01 1.55
CA VAL A 82 -6.94 11.15 1.94
C VAL A 82 -7.20 11.58 3.38
N HIS A 83 -8.48 11.67 3.78
CA HIS A 83 -8.84 12.01 5.15
C HIS A 83 -8.31 10.98 6.18
N ALA A 84 -8.39 9.69 5.87
CA ALA A 84 -7.85 8.65 6.73
C ALA A 84 -6.32 8.77 6.86
N LEU A 85 -5.62 9.03 5.76
CA LEU A 85 -4.18 9.27 5.77
C LEU A 85 -3.79 10.49 6.62
N ASP A 86 -4.50 11.60 6.47
CA ASP A 86 -4.26 12.81 7.28
C ASP A 86 -4.43 12.53 8.78
N GLU A 87 -5.43 11.75 9.15
CA GLU A 87 -5.69 11.35 10.53
C GLU A 87 -4.58 10.43 11.06
N HIS A 88 -4.13 9.44 10.28
CA HIS A 88 -3.04 8.54 10.66
C HIS A 88 -1.74 9.32 10.87
N GLU A 89 -1.38 10.21 9.94
CA GLU A 89 -0.19 11.05 10.07
C GLU A 89 -0.28 11.97 11.29
N ARG A 90 -1.46 12.56 11.55
CA ARG A 90 -1.69 13.39 12.74
C ARG A 90 -1.50 12.57 14.03
N ARG A 91 -2.03 11.36 14.11
CA ARG A 91 -1.85 10.45 15.26
C ARG A 91 -0.38 10.17 15.50
N VAL A 92 0.38 9.83 14.45
CA VAL A 92 1.82 9.54 14.54
C VAL A 92 2.63 10.80 14.90
N ALA A 93 2.26 11.97 14.38
CA ALA A 93 2.95 13.23 14.64
C ALA A 93 2.91 13.67 16.12
N THR A 94 1.95 13.18 16.93
CA THR A 94 1.89 13.46 18.37
C THR A 94 3.08 12.87 19.15
N LYS A 95 3.81 11.91 18.55
CA LYS A 95 4.93 11.16 19.17
C LYS A 95 4.59 10.40 20.46
N GLN A 96 3.31 10.22 20.73
CA GLN A 96 2.79 9.49 21.90
C GLN A 96 2.09 8.18 21.49
N ILE A 97 2.37 7.72 20.28
CA ILE A 97 1.74 6.52 19.74
C ILE A 97 2.21 5.26 20.49
N THR A 98 1.28 4.44 20.88
CA THR A 98 1.56 3.12 21.44
C THR A 98 1.78 2.09 20.34
N LEU A 99 2.38 0.96 20.69
CA LEU A 99 2.59 -0.14 19.75
C LEU A 99 1.26 -0.70 19.21
N ASN A 100 0.22 -0.81 20.03
CA ASN A 100 -1.09 -1.27 19.58
C ASN A 100 -1.74 -0.29 18.59
N GLU A 101 -1.66 1.02 18.86
CA GLU A 101 -2.16 2.05 17.94
C GLU A 101 -1.40 2.06 16.60
N ALA A 102 -0.10 1.79 16.61
CA ALA A 102 0.68 1.66 15.39
C ALA A 102 0.20 0.47 14.53
N PHE A 103 -0.04 -0.69 15.15
CA PHE A 103 -0.62 -1.84 14.44
C PHE A 103 -2.06 -1.60 13.98
N GLU A 104 -2.86 -0.89 14.77
CA GLU A 104 -4.21 -0.49 14.39
C GLU A 104 -4.18 0.36 13.10
N ILE A 105 -3.33 1.41 13.06
CA ILE A 105 -3.14 2.25 11.87
C ILE A 105 -2.74 1.41 10.66
N ALA A 106 -1.75 0.52 10.80
CA ALA A 106 -1.32 -0.32 9.67
C ALA A 106 -2.45 -1.22 9.16
N ILE A 107 -3.24 -1.81 10.06
CA ILE A 107 -4.40 -2.62 9.67
C ILE A 107 -5.47 -1.76 8.97
N GLU A 108 -5.72 -0.53 9.45
CA GLU A 108 -6.67 0.41 8.81
C GLU A 108 -6.23 0.80 7.40
N ILE A 109 -4.92 0.98 7.18
CA ILE A 109 -4.34 1.22 5.86
C ILE A 109 -4.63 0.04 4.93
N GLU A 110 -4.36 -1.19 5.36
CA GLU A 110 -4.55 -2.40 4.55
C GLU A 110 -6.04 -2.79 4.34
N GLU A 111 -6.93 -2.31 5.21
CA GLU A 111 -8.38 -2.44 5.05
C GLU A 111 -8.98 -1.36 4.13
N SER A 112 -8.18 -0.36 3.72
CA SER A 112 -8.66 0.77 2.94
C SER A 112 -8.90 0.44 1.46
N GLU A 113 -9.60 1.34 0.77
CA GLU A 113 -9.84 1.26 -0.68
C GLU A 113 -8.57 1.57 -1.51
N ALA A 114 -7.43 1.91 -0.89
CA ALA A 114 -6.17 2.20 -1.57
C ALA A 114 -5.69 1.02 -2.41
N ASP A 115 -5.84 -0.21 -1.92
CA ASP A 115 -5.56 -1.43 -2.67
C ASP A 115 -6.35 -1.53 -3.99
N THR A 116 -7.59 -1.06 -4.02
CA THR A 116 -8.43 -1.04 -5.24
C THR A 116 -7.81 -0.14 -6.30
N ILE A 117 -7.29 1.03 -5.91
CA ILE A 117 -6.57 1.95 -6.80
C ILE A 117 -5.31 1.29 -7.35
N TYR A 118 -4.52 0.68 -6.48
CA TYR A 118 -3.27 0.02 -6.87
C TYR A 118 -3.51 -1.14 -7.84
N MET A 119 -4.50 -1.99 -7.57
CA MET A 119 -4.87 -3.11 -8.46
C MET A 119 -5.37 -2.63 -9.83
N HIS A 120 -6.12 -1.52 -9.88
CA HIS A 120 -6.51 -0.89 -11.14
C HIS A 120 -5.28 -0.47 -11.95
N LEU A 121 -4.29 0.17 -11.30
CA LEU A 121 -3.03 0.56 -11.96
C LEU A 121 -2.24 -0.65 -12.45
N LEU A 122 -2.08 -1.71 -11.67
CA LEU A 122 -1.42 -2.94 -12.11
C LEU A 122 -2.09 -3.55 -13.35
N SER A 123 -3.42 -3.53 -13.41
CA SER A 123 -4.17 -3.97 -14.59
C SER A 123 -3.85 -3.11 -15.82
N SER A 124 -3.80 -1.79 -15.66
CA SER A 124 -3.46 -0.84 -16.72
C SER A 124 -2.01 -1.02 -17.21
N ILE A 125 -1.07 -1.21 -16.27
CA ILE A 125 0.34 -1.47 -16.58
C ILE A 125 0.48 -2.79 -17.36
N ARG A 126 -0.22 -3.85 -16.93
CA ARG A 126 -0.24 -5.14 -17.64
C ARG A 126 -0.74 -4.99 -19.08
N LYS A 127 -1.82 -4.22 -19.29
CA LYS A 127 -2.35 -3.90 -20.62
C LYS A 127 -1.32 -3.16 -21.48
N ALA A 128 -0.60 -2.16 -20.91
CA ALA A 128 0.46 -1.44 -21.61
C ALA A 128 1.60 -2.35 -22.03
N ILE A 129 2.02 -3.29 -21.18
CA ILE A 129 3.05 -4.29 -21.50
C ILE A 129 2.65 -5.15 -22.70
N TYR A 130 1.40 -5.65 -22.74
CA TYR A 130 0.90 -6.42 -23.88
C TYR A 130 0.85 -5.61 -25.17
N GLN A 131 0.47 -4.34 -25.11
CA GLN A 131 0.39 -3.48 -26.28
C GLN A 131 1.76 -3.07 -26.83
N SER A 132 2.77 -2.97 -25.96
CA SER A 132 4.15 -2.60 -26.34
C SER A 132 5.05 -3.79 -26.70
N ASP A 133 4.50 -5.01 -26.71
CA ASP A 133 5.25 -6.28 -26.92
C ASP A 133 6.42 -6.50 -25.93
N GLN A 134 6.35 -5.85 -24.77
CA GLN A 134 7.37 -5.97 -23.71
C GLN A 134 7.02 -7.09 -22.72
N THR A 135 6.61 -8.24 -23.25
CA THR A 135 6.07 -9.36 -22.46
C THR A 135 7.03 -9.91 -21.40
N TYR A 136 8.34 -9.67 -21.56
CA TYR A 136 9.34 -10.01 -20.54
C TYR A 136 9.11 -9.31 -19.19
N LEU A 137 8.38 -8.17 -19.19
CA LEU A 137 8.02 -7.44 -17.96
C LEU A 137 6.87 -8.10 -17.19
N LEU A 138 6.12 -9.03 -17.80
CA LEU A 138 4.99 -9.70 -17.11
C LEU A 138 5.45 -10.49 -15.89
N SER A 139 6.64 -11.10 -15.96
CA SER A 139 7.21 -11.79 -14.80
C SER A 139 7.47 -10.83 -13.64
N ARG A 140 7.84 -9.58 -13.95
CA ARG A 140 8.06 -8.55 -12.94
C ARG A 140 6.74 -8.12 -12.29
N ILE A 141 5.68 -7.92 -13.06
CA ILE A 141 4.35 -7.62 -12.51
C ILE A 141 3.86 -8.75 -11.60
N HIS A 142 4.03 -10.00 -12.03
CA HIS A 142 3.66 -11.14 -11.19
C HIS A 142 4.47 -11.22 -9.89
N GLN A 143 5.75 -10.85 -9.93
CA GLN A 143 6.58 -10.77 -8.72
C GLN A 143 6.07 -9.70 -7.76
N ILE A 144 5.67 -8.53 -8.27
CA ILE A 144 5.08 -7.44 -7.50
C ILE A 144 3.80 -7.88 -6.79
N GLU A 145 2.90 -8.57 -7.50
CA GLU A 145 1.68 -9.11 -6.91
C GLU A 145 1.96 -10.05 -5.73
N LYS A 146 3.04 -10.85 -5.83
CA LYS A 146 3.48 -11.70 -4.71
C LYS A 146 4.05 -10.90 -3.55
N GLU A 147 4.81 -9.85 -3.83
CA GLU A 147 5.39 -8.97 -2.82
C GLU A 147 4.29 -8.24 -2.04
N MET A 148 3.24 -7.75 -2.71
CA MET A 148 2.06 -7.19 -2.04
C MET A 148 1.36 -8.19 -1.10
N HIS A 149 1.27 -9.46 -1.50
CA HIS A 149 0.71 -10.48 -0.61
C HIS A 149 1.63 -10.75 0.60
N ALA A 150 2.94 -10.76 0.39
CA ALA A 150 3.91 -10.94 1.46
C ALA A 150 3.85 -9.79 2.47
N HIS A 151 3.64 -8.55 2.01
CA HIS A 151 3.47 -7.37 2.84
C HIS A 151 2.39 -7.57 3.92
N VAL A 152 1.19 -7.99 3.51
CA VAL A 152 0.09 -8.28 4.46
C VAL A 152 0.42 -9.46 5.38
N GLU A 153 1.06 -10.51 4.88
CA GLU A 153 1.48 -11.63 5.73
C GLU A 153 2.50 -11.17 6.79
N HIS A 154 3.43 -10.28 6.44
CA HIS A 154 4.37 -9.67 7.39
C HIS A 154 3.63 -8.89 8.48
N LEU A 155 2.63 -8.06 8.10
CA LEU A 155 1.81 -7.32 9.06
C LEU A 155 1.05 -8.26 10.01
N ILE A 156 0.42 -9.32 9.49
CA ILE A 156 -0.31 -10.30 10.29
C ILE A 156 0.60 -10.98 11.30
N GLU A 157 1.77 -11.43 10.85
CA GLU A 157 2.72 -12.11 11.74
C GLU A 157 3.30 -11.19 12.81
N ALA A 158 3.67 -9.96 12.43
CA ALA A 158 4.16 -8.97 13.37
C ALA A 158 3.09 -8.55 14.39
N THR A 159 1.84 -8.34 13.96
CA THR A 159 0.73 -8.04 14.85
C THR A 159 0.54 -9.16 15.87
N ARG A 160 0.51 -10.42 15.41
CA ARG A 160 0.40 -11.58 16.32
C ARG A 160 1.53 -11.67 17.31
N ARG A 161 2.74 -11.27 16.92
CA ARG A 161 3.96 -11.39 17.74
C ARG A 161 4.12 -10.26 18.74
N PHE A 162 3.78 -9.05 18.36
CA PHE A 162 4.16 -7.84 19.09
C PHE A 162 2.97 -7.08 19.66
N ALA A 163 1.78 -7.14 19.05
CA ALA A 163 0.61 -6.50 19.63
C ALA A 163 0.17 -7.23 20.90
N LYS A 164 -0.21 -6.43 21.91
CA LYS A 164 -0.70 -6.96 23.18
C LYS A 164 -2.21 -7.21 23.15
N ASP A 165 -2.90 -6.60 22.20
CA ASP A 165 -4.35 -6.73 22.04
C ASP A 165 -4.68 -7.90 21.11
N PRO A 166 -5.36 -8.95 21.59
CA PRO A 166 -5.74 -10.10 20.79
C PRO A 166 -6.79 -9.75 19.70
N ASP A 167 -7.52 -8.65 19.84
CA ASP A 167 -8.47 -8.20 18.84
C ASP A 167 -7.78 -7.66 17.60
N LEU A 168 -6.66 -6.98 17.75
CA LEU A 168 -5.81 -6.55 16.63
C LEU A 168 -5.29 -7.77 15.84
N ALA A 169 -4.82 -8.81 16.51
CA ALA A 169 -4.36 -10.01 15.84
C ALA A 169 -5.50 -10.70 15.04
N ARG A 170 -6.72 -10.73 15.59
CA ARG A 170 -7.90 -11.25 14.87
C ARG A 170 -8.29 -10.38 13.69
N ARG A 171 -8.22 -9.06 13.84
CA ARG A 171 -8.51 -8.09 12.78
C ARG A 171 -7.49 -8.22 11.64
N ALA A 172 -6.19 -8.23 11.96
CA ALA A 172 -5.14 -8.44 10.98
C ALA A 172 -5.33 -9.76 10.19
N TYR A 173 -5.71 -10.84 10.87
CA TYR A 173 -5.94 -12.12 10.19
C TYR A 173 -7.06 -12.05 9.14
N ARG A 174 -8.10 -11.23 9.35
CA ARG A 174 -9.20 -11.03 8.39
C ARG A 174 -8.76 -10.36 7.08
N LEU A 175 -7.63 -9.66 7.06
CA LEU A 175 -7.07 -9.10 5.82
C LEU A 175 -6.84 -10.17 4.75
N LYS A 176 -6.53 -11.40 5.14
CA LYS A 176 -6.43 -12.54 4.20
C LYS A 176 -7.72 -12.82 3.44
N ASP A 177 -8.84 -12.70 4.12
CA ASP A 177 -10.16 -13.01 3.54
C ASP A 177 -10.61 -11.87 2.63
N LEU A 178 -10.34 -10.61 3.01
CA LEU A 178 -10.60 -9.44 2.16
C LEU A 178 -9.86 -9.56 0.83
N ARG A 179 -8.56 -9.87 0.85
CA ARG A 179 -7.75 -10.01 -0.37
C ARG A 179 -8.11 -11.22 -1.24
N ARG A 180 -8.76 -12.24 -0.70
CA ARG A 180 -9.28 -13.38 -1.48
C ARG A 180 -10.55 -13.04 -2.27
N GLN A 181 -11.33 -12.07 -1.81
CA GLN A 181 -12.57 -11.64 -2.46
C GLN A 181 -12.31 -10.73 -3.68
N HIS A 182 -11.13 -10.11 -3.77
CA HIS A 182 -10.71 -9.23 -4.87
C HIS A 182 -9.89 -9.97 -5.96
N ARG A 183 -9.82 -11.29 -5.94
CA ARG A 183 -9.23 -12.14 -6.99
C ARG A 183 -10.30 -12.63 -7.96
#